data_01b5aefbc5e28bfc23d46c1b409730e3
#
_entry.id   01b5aefbc5e28bfc23d46c1b409730e3
#
_cell.length_a   1.000
_cell.length_b   1.000
_cell.length_c   1.000
_cell.angle_alpha   90.00
_cell.angle_beta   90.00
_cell.angle_gamma   90.00
#
_symmetry.space_group_name_H-M   'P 1'
#
loop_
_entity.id
_entity.type
_entity.pdbx_description
1 polymer ?
#
loop_
_entity_poly.entity_id
_entity_poly.type
_entity_poly.pdbx_seq_one_letter_code
_entity_poly.pdbx_strand_id
1 'polypeptide(L)'
;MRRHVHAALRHLFLILGGLISLFPFYWMFVLASRPSSVIYKYPPVLTPGDRLGENIHTITEKINIWAAMANTAVVALTVSVLVLFISSLAAFAFSKFDFPGKKVLFGIVLATFLLPTQLATIPQFVLMSKIGWVGDLRAVIVPSLASSFGVFWLRQYSTNAIPKELMEAATLDGCGFWRQYLHVCLPIIRPALAFLGIFTFIGSWNDFMWPLIVLNDPSKLTLQVALSQLKTAHGTDYGMLMASSLIAVVPLLFVFAVGAKQLIAGISEGAVKS
;
A
#
# COMPACT_ATOMS: atom_id res chain seq x y z
N MET A 1 -26.31 30.95 -18.90
CA MET A 1 -24.90 31.28 -19.19
C MET A 1 -23.97 31.07 -17.99
N ARG A 2 -24.14 31.67 -16.81
CA ARG A 2 -23.23 31.54 -15.66
C ARG A 2 -22.97 30.09 -15.22
N ARG A 3 -23.98 29.21 -15.18
CA ARG A 3 -23.80 27.79 -14.79
C ARG A 3 -22.88 26.99 -15.73
N HIS A 4 -22.96 27.24 -17.03
CA HIS A 4 -22.09 26.58 -18.02
C HIS A 4 -20.65 27.09 -17.95
N VAL A 5 -20.43 28.36 -17.67
CA VAL A 5 -19.10 28.95 -17.47
C VAL A 5 -18.43 28.33 -16.23
N HIS A 6 -19.13 28.23 -15.09
CA HIS A 6 -18.59 27.60 -13.89
C HIS A 6 -18.32 26.11 -14.08
N ALA A 7 -19.14 25.41 -14.88
CA ALA A 7 -18.86 24.00 -15.20
C ALA A 7 -17.62 23.87 -16.09
N ALA A 8 -17.47 24.70 -17.12
CA ALA A 8 -16.30 24.73 -17.98
C ALA A 8 -15.00 25.04 -17.21
N LEU A 9 -15.04 26.05 -16.33
CA LEU A 9 -13.89 26.38 -15.48
C LEU A 9 -13.50 25.24 -14.54
N ARG A 10 -14.46 24.55 -13.94
CA ARG A 10 -14.18 23.36 -13.10
C ARG A 10 -13.51 22.25 -13.90
N HIS A 11 -14.05 21.93 -15.09
CA HIS A 11 -13.45 20.92 -15.95
C HIS A 11 -12.05 21.30 -16.42
N LEU A 12 -11.84 22.56 -16.79
CA LEU A 12 -10.53 23.06 -17.16
C LEU A 12 -9.53 22.91 -16.01
N PHE A 13 -9.91 23.31 -14.79
CA PHE A 13 -9.06 23.18 -13.61
C PHE A 13 -8.73 21.71 -13.29
N LEU A 14 -9.74 20.81 -13.40
CA LEU A 14 -9.52 19.37 -13.18
C LEU A 14 -8.62 18.74 -14.25
N ILE A 15 -8.79 19.15 -15.52
CA ILE A 15 -7.92 18.67 -16.61
C ILE A 15 -6.49 19.16 -16.42
N LEU A 16 -6.29 20.43 -16.11
CA LEU A 16 -4.96 20.99 -15.85
C LEU A 16 -4.29 20.31 -14.65
N GLY A 17 -5.02 20.11 -13.54
CA GLY A 17 -4.54 19.36 -12.38
C GLY A 17 -4.16 17.92 -12.73
N GLY A 18 -5.00 17.26 -13.55
CA GLY A 18 -4.72 15.91 -14.03
C GLY A 18 -3.45 15.84 -14.91
N LEU A 19 -3.30 16.76 -15.83
CA LEU A 19 -2.11 16.84 -16.71
C LEU A 19 -0.83 17.09 -15.89
N ILE A 20 -0.88 18.01 -14.91
CA ILE A 20 0.26 18.28 -14.02
C ILE A 20 0.61 17.02 -13.21
N SER A 21 -0.39 16.29 -12.70
CA SER A 21 -0.19 15.06 -11.93
C SER A 21 0.35 13.90 -12.76
N LEU A 22 0.02 13.84 -14.06
CA LEU A 22 0.50 12.82 -14.98
C LEU A 22 1.88 13.14 -15.56
N PHE A 23 2.31 14.40 -15.52
CA PHE A 23 3.58 14.84 -16.09
C PHE A 23 4.80 14.09 -15.55
N PRO A 24 4.97 13.81 -14.25
CA PRO A 24 6.10 13.04 -13.73
C PRO A 24 6.18 11.62 -14.34
N PHE A 25 5.05 10.96 -14.55
CA PHE A 25 4.99 9.62 -15.16
C PHE A 25 5.35 9.67 -16.65
N TYR A 26 4.85 10.68 -17.36
CA TYR A 26 5.27 10.92 -18.74
C TYR A 26 6.77 11.20 -18.83
N TRP A 27 7.29 12.05 -17.96
CA TRP A 27 8.72 12.36 -17.89
C TRP A 27 9.57 11.14 -17.59
N MET A 28 9.14 10.30 -16.65
CA MET A 28 9.78 9.02 -16.35
C MET A 28 9.83 8.11 -17.58
N PHE A 29 8.75 8.05 -18.37
CA PHE A 29 8.70 7.30 -19.63
C PHE A 29 9.67 7.86 -20.69
N VAL A 30 9.72 9.19 -20.83
CA VAL A 30 10.67 9.86 -21.74
C VAL A 30 12.11 9.49 -21.37
N LEU A 31 12.48 9.60 -20.10
CA LEU A 31 13.83 9.27 -19.64
C LEU A 31 14.14 7.77 -19.74
N ALA A 32 13.17 6.91 -19.45
CA ALA A 32 13.28 5.45 -19.58
C ALA A 32 13.56 5.01 -21.02
N SER A 33 13.16 5.81 -22.00
CA SER A 33 13.35 5.52 -23.44
C SER A 33 14.62 6.13 -24.04
N ARG A 34 15.49 6.75 -23.21
CA ARG A 34 16.68 7.47 -23.68
C ARG A 34 17.95 7.03 -22.93
N PRO A 35 19.15 7.35 -23.47
CA PRO A 35 20.41 7.13 -22.76
C PRO A 35 20.55 8.09 -21.58
N SER A 36 21.24 7.65 -20.52
CA SER A 36 21.44 8.40 -19.27
C SER A 36 22.00 9.81 -19.45
N SER A 37 22.82 10.02 -20.49
CA SER A 37 23.41 11.33 -20.79
C SER A 37 22.37 12.42 -21.07
N VAL A 38 21.15 12.04 -21.43
CA VAL A 38 20.09 12.99 -21.79
C VAL A 38 19.50 13.68 -20.56
N ILE A 39 19.58 13.05 -19.38
CA ILE A 39 18.99 13.61 -18.15
C ILE A 39 19.60 14.97 -17.75
N TYR A 40 20.85 15.19 -18.13
CA TYR A 40 21.60 16.42 -17.83
C TYR A 40 21.55 17.46 -18.94
N LYS A 41 20.83 17.18 -20.05
CA LYS A 41 20.74 18.14 -21.16
C LYS A 41 19.82 19.30 -20.84
N TYR A 42 20.23 20.47 -21.24
CA TYR A 42 19.40 21.68 -21.17
C TYR A 42 19.28 22.29 -22.60
N PRO A 43 18.08 22.61 -23.07
CA PRO A 43 16.76 22.42 -22.42
C PRO A 43 16.40 20.93 -22.28
N PRO A 44 15.52 20.57 -21.29
CA PRO A 44 15.12 19.20 -21.06
C PRO A 44 14.44 18.60 -22.30
N VAL A 45 14.75 17.35 -22.59
CA VAL A 45 14.17 16.64 -23.73
C VAL A 45 12.79 16.09 -23.35
N LEU A 46 11.74 16.53 -24.03
CA LEU A 46 10.34 16.15 -23.73
C LEU A 46 9.80 15.05 -24.64
N THR A 47 10.55 14.60 -25.64
CA THR A 47 10.09 13.57 -26.58
C THR A 47 10.66 12.18 -26.22
N PRO A 48 9.89 11.11 -26.31
CA PRO A 48 10.40 9.75 -26.14
C PRO A 48 11.54 9.42 -27.11
N GLY A 49 12.42 8.49 -26.71
CA GLY A 49 13.46 7.91 -27.54
C GLY A 49 13.14 6.47 -27.92
N ASP A 50 14.15 5.73 -28.37
CA ASP A 50 14.04 4.37 -28.90
C ASP A 50 14.69 3.29 -28.00
N ARG A 51 15.29 3.68 -26.85
CA ARG A 51 16.05 2.77 -26.00
C ARG A 51 15.27 2.06 -24.91
N LEU A 52 13.94 2.18 -24.86
CA LEU A 52 13.15 1.55 -23.80
C LEU A 52 13.35 0.02 -23.75
N GLY A 53 13.34 -0.62 -24.92
CA GLY A 53 13.56 -2.07 -25.03
C GLY A 53 14.95 -2.49 -24.56
N GLU A 54 16.00 -1.75 -24.97
CA GLU A 54 17.39 -1.97 -24.56
C GLU A 54 17.55 -1.82 -23.02
N ASN A 55 16.97 -0.76 -22.46
CA ASN A 55 17.03 -0.52 -21.01
C ASN A 55 16.32 -1.64 -20.24
N ILE A 56 15.14 -2.10 -20.70
CA ILE A 56 14.43 -3.23 -20.07
C ILE A 56 15.26 -4.53 -20.19
N HIS A 57 15.84 -4.80 -21.32
CA HIS A 57 16.70 -5.98 -21.52
C HIS A 57 17.88 -5.95 -20.56
N THR A 58 18.59 -4.82 -20.46
CA THR A 58 19.72 -4.65 -19.55
C THR A 58 19.31 -4.84 -18.07
N ILE A 59 18.09 -4.41 -17.68
CA ILE A 59 17.57 -4.65 -16.32
C ILE A 59 17.43 -6.15 -16.09
N THR A 60 16.84 -6.89 -17.03
CA THR A 60 16.60 -8.33 -16.87
C THR A 60 17.89 -9.17 -16.85
N GLU A 61 18.97 -8.67 -17.43
CA GLU A 61 20.29 -9.29 -17.34
C GLU A 61 20.98 -9.05 -15.97
N LYS A 62 20.74 -7.87 -15.36
CA LYS A 62 21.39 -7.49 -14.10
C LYS A 62 20.69 -8.00 -12.87
N ILE A 63 19.36 -8.06 -12.90
CA ILE A 63 18.52 -8.51 -11.78
C ILE A 63 17.37 -9.38 -12.28
N ASN A 64 16.93 -10.33 -11.45
CA ASN A 64 15.72 -11.08 -11.74
C ASN A 64 14.46 -10.25 -11.34
N ILE A 65 14.13 -9.24 -12.16
CA ILE A 65 13.04 -8.30 -11.88
C ILE A 65 11.69 -9.00 -11.78
N TRP A 66 11.46 -10.06 -12.56
CA TRP A 66 10.19 -10.79 -12.57
C TRP A 66 9.98 -11.61 -11.29
N ALA A 67 11.05 -12.27 -10.80
CA ALA A 67 11.01 -12.95 -9.51
C ALA A 67 10.82 -11.96 -8.37
N ALA A 68 11.52 -10.82 -8.38
CA ALA A 68 11.37 -9.77 -7.39
C ALA A 68 9.96 -9.16 -7.38
N MET A 69 9.36 -8.96 -8.56
CA MET A 69 7.98 -8.52 -8.69
C MET A 69 7.00 -9.55 -8.15
N ALA A 70 7.19 -10.84 -8.45
CA ALA A 70 6.37 -11.92 -7.93
C ALA A 70 6.47 -12.03 -6.40
N ASN A 71 7.69 -11.93 -5.84
CA ASN A 71 7.92 -11.91 -4.40
C ASN A 71 7.17 -10.74 -3.74
N THR A 72 7.28 -9.53 -4.33
CA THR A 72 6.56 -8.36 -3.82
C THR A 72 5.05 -8.53 -3.89
N ALA A 73 4.53 -9.09 -4.98
CA ALA A 73 3.10 -9.37 -5.12
C ALA A 73 2.63 -10.38 -4.06
N VAL A 74 3.39 -11.46 -3.82
CA VAL A 74 3.09 -12.44 -2.76
C VAL A 74 3.07 -11.77 -1.40
N VAL A 75 4.10 -10.98 -1.06
CA VAL A 75 4.16 -10.24 0.21
C VAL A 75 2.99 -9.28 0.34
N ALA A 76 2.78 -8.40 -0.65
CA ALA A 76 1.77 -7.36 -0.58
C ALA A 76 0.34 -7.91 -0.51
N LEU A 77 0.04 -8.93 -1.29
CA LEU A 77 -1.28 -9.59 -1.26
C LEU A 77 -1.51 -10.33 0.06
N THR A 78 -0.53 -11.11 0.51
CA THR A 78 -0.65 -11.87 1.76
C THR A 78 -0.81 -10.95 2.97
N VAL A 79 0.03 -9.91 3.06
CA VAL A 79 -0.06 -8.91 4.13
C VAL A 79 -1.41 -8.20 4.08
N SER A 80 -1.87 -7.77 2.90
CA SER A 80 -3.15 -7.06 2.78
C SER A 80 -4.32 -7.94 3.23
N VAL A 81 -4.40 -9.18 2.76
CA VAL A 81 -5.50 -10.08 3.13
C VAL A 81 -5.51 -10.39 4.62
N LEU A 82 -4.34 -10.70 5.18
CA LEU A 82 -4.24 -11.05 6.60
C LEU A 82 -4.43 -9.83 7.52
N VAL A 83 -3.92 -8.65 7.15
CA VAL A 83 -4.18 -7.41 7.90
C VAL A 83 -5.66 -7.06 7.88
N LEU A 84 -6.36 -7.19 6.74
CA LEU A 84 -7.81 -6.98 6.67
C LEU A 84 -8.55 -7.93 7.60
N PHE A 85 -8.22 -9.21 7.58
CA PHE A 85 -8.86 -10.21 8.42
C PHE A 85 -8.61 -9.93 9.91
N ILE A 86 -7.36 -9.81 10.33
CA ILE A 86 -6.99 -9.60 11.74
C ILE A 86 -7.55 -8.28 12.26
N SER A 87 -7.37 -7.19 11.48
CA SER A 87 -7.81 -5.86 11.91
C SER A 87 -9.33 -5.74 11.97
N SER A 88 -10.07 -6.37 11.04
CA SER A 88 -11.54 -6.32 11.07
C SER A 88 -12.11 -7.12 12.23
N LEU A 89 -11.52 -8.26 12.56
CA LEU A 89 -11.91 -9.06 13.71
C LEU A 89 -11.68 -8.32 15.02
N ALA A 90 -10.49 -7.74 15.18
CA ALA A 90 -10.15 -6.93 16.34
C ALA A 90 -11.05 -5.67 16.44
N ALA A 91 -11.26 -4.99 15.32
CA ALA A 91 -12.11 -3.81 15.25
C ALA A 91 -13.58 -4.14 15.63
N PHE A 92 -14.10 -5.26 15.17
CA PHE A 92 -15.44 -5.73 15.52
C PHE A 92 -15.55 -6.00 17.01
N ALA A 93 -14.60 -6.72 17.62
CA ALA A 93 -14.56 -6.96 19.04
C ALA A 93 -14.49 -5.65 19.84
N PHE A 94 -13.57 -4.74 19.50
CA PHE A 94 -13.40 -3.46 20.17
C PHE A 94 -14.56 -2.47 19.96
N SER A 95 -15.34 -2.60 18.90
CA SER A 95 -16.45 -1.68 18.62
C SER A 95 -17.78 -2.12 19.23
N LYS A 96 -18.06 -3.44 19.25
CA LYS A 96 -19.40 -3.96 19.50
C LYS A 96 -19.55 -4.78 20.78
N PHE A 97 -18.44 -5.22 21.37
CA PHE A 97 -18.47 -6.02 22.58
C PHE A 97 -17.83 -5.28 23.74
N ASP A 98 -18.35 -5.54 24.95
CA ASP A 98 -17.76 -5.09 26.20
C ASP A 98 -17.10 -6.28 26.91
N PHE A 99 -15.82 -6.13 27.23
CA PHE A 99 -15.02 -7.13 27.91
C PHE A 99 -14.00 -6.49 28.85
N PRO A 100 -13.56 -7.23 29.89
CA PRO A 100 -12.57 -6.73 30.85
C PRO A 100 -11.27 -6.32 30.14
N GLY A 101 -10.71 -5.15 30.48
CA GLY A 101 -9.45 -4.67 29.89
C GLY A 101 -9.58 -4.00 28.51
N LYS A 102 -10.77 -3.94 27.89
CA LYS A 102 -10.99 -3.33 26.56
C LYS A 102 -10.31 -1.97 26.38
N LYS A 103 -10.48 -1.06 27.35
CA LYS A 103 -9.90 0.30 27.29
C LYS A 103 -8.37 0.27 27.31
N VAL A 104 -7.80 -0.58 28.17
CA VAL A 104 -6.33 -0.72 28.30
C VAL A 104 -5.75 -1.32 27.02
N LEU A 105 -6.31 -2.42 26.53
CA LEU A 105 -5.85 -3.08 25.30
C LEU A 105 -5.94 -2.14 24.08
N PHE A 106 -7.05 -1.42 23.94
CA PHE A 106 -7.18 -0.44 22.86
C PHE A 106 -6.20 0.74 23.03
N GLY A 107 -5.96 1.16 24.28
CA GLY A 107 -4.93 2.15 24.60
C GLY A 107 -3.52 1.71 24.18
N ILE A 108 -3.17 0.43 24.36
CA ILE A 108 -1.91 -0.14 23.87
C ILE A 108 -1.85 -0.10 22.34
N VAL A 109 -2.93 -0.47 21.64
CA VAL A 109 -2.98 -0.36 20.16
C VAL A 109 -2.73 1.08 19.72
N LEU A 110 -3.34 2.07 20.38
CA LEU A 110 -3.12 3.49 20.06
C LEU A 110 -1.68 3.93 20.38
N ALA A 111 -1.12 3.50 21.48
CA ALA A 111 0.26 3.81 21.85
C ALA A 111 1.25 3.25 20.83
N THR A 112 1.07 2.01 20.37
CA THR A 112 1.92 1.41 19.33
C THR A 112 1.78 2.11 17.98
N PHE A 113 0.60 2.63 17.65
CA PHE A 113 0.39 3.42 16.42
C PHE A 113 1.18 4.74 16.42
N LEU A 114 1.40 5.35 17.57
CA LEU A 114 2.15 6.61 17.71
C LEU A 114 3.67 6.42 17.68
N LEU A 115 4.16 5.18 17.85
CA LEU A 115 5.60 4.91 17.82
C LEU A 115 6.11 4.82 16.38
N PRO A 116 7.26 5.45 16.07
CA PRO A 116 7.91 5.25 14.78
C PRO A 116 8.31 3.77 14.60
N THR A 117 7.86 3.15 13.51
CA THR A 117 8.11 1.72 13.24
C THR A 117 9.59 1.39 13.15
N GLN A 118 10.43 2.35 12.78
CA GLN A 118 11.89 2.22 12.68
C GLN A 118 12.57 1.88 14.01
N LEU A 119 11.97 2.26 15.14
CA LEU A 119 12.50 1.93 16.47
C LEU A 119 12.51 0.41 16.74
N ALA A 120 11.59 -0.32 16.12
CA ALA A 120 11.48 -1.76 16.25
C ALA A 120 12.47 -2.53 15.35
N THR A 121 13.16 -1.89 14.42
CA THR A 121 13.97 -2.55 13.37
C THR A 121 15.04 -3.48 13.96
N ILE A 122 15.84 -2.98 14.91
CA ILE A 122 16.92 -3.79 15.51
C ILE A 122 16.38 -4.97 16.33
N PRO A 123 15.47 -4.79 17.31
CA PRO A 123 14.92 -5.91 18.06
C PRO A 123 14.14 -6.89 17.15
N GLN A 124 13.48 -6.42 16.12
CA GLN A 124 12.78 -7.26 15.16
C GLN A 124 13.76 -8.12 14.36
N PHE A 125 14.89 -7.57 13.89
CA PHE A 125 15.94 -8.33 13.21
C PHE A 125 16.52 -9.41 14.12
N VAL A 126 16.83 -9.08 15.37
CA VAL A 126 17.34 -10.06 16.36
C VAL A 126 16.34 -11.20 16.55
N LEU A 127 15.05 -10.89 16.62
CA LEU A 127 14.01 -11.92 16.74
C LEU A 127 13.97 -12.81 15.50
N MET A 128 13.94 -12.22 14.28
CA MET A 128 13.94 -12.99 13.02
C MET A 128 15.18 -13.86 12.88
N SER A 129 16.34 -13.37 13.31
CA SER A 129 17.58 -14.13 13.32
C SER A 129 17.50 -15.33 14.29
N LYS A 130 17.00 -15.13 15.51
CA LYS A 130 16.86 -16.22 16.51
C LYS A 130 15.93 -17.34 16.06
N ILE A 131 14.86 -17.03 15.31
CA ILE A 131 13.90 -18.02 14.80
C ILE A 131 14.28 -18.55 13.41
N GLY A 132 15.44 -18.13 12.86
CA GLY A 132 15.96 -18.63 11.57
C GLY A 132 15.15 -18.17 10.34
N TRP A 133 14.52 -16.98 10.39
CA TRP A 133 13.71 -16.47 9.27
C TRP A 133 14.42 -15.41 8.43
N VAL A 134 15.62 -14.98 8.79
CA VAL A 134 16.42 -14.07 7.96
C VAL A 134 16.66 -14.71 6.58
N GLY A 135 16.43 -13.94 5.52
CA GLY A 135 16.48 -14.40 4.13
C GLY A 135 15.18 -15.02 3.61
N ASP A 136 14.10 -15.07 4.41
CA ASP A 136 12.81 -15.64 4.01
C ASP A 136 11.70 -14.58 3.98
N LEU A 137 10.75 -14.70 3.04
CA LEU A 137 9.61 -13.77 2.92
C LEU A 137 8.73 -13.75 4.18
N ARG A 138 8.72 -14.83 4.97
CA ARG A 138 8.02 -14.86 6.26
C ARG A 138 8.48 -13.78 7.21
N ALA A 139 9.78 -13.45 7.19
CA ALA A 139 10.33 -12.37 8.01
C ALA A 139 9.83 -10.98 7.61
N VAL A 140 9.34 -10.82 6.38
CA VAL A 140 8.69 -9.58 5.92
C VAL A 140 7.20 -9.62 6.21
N ILE A 141 6.54 -10.74 5.94
CA ILE A 141 5.08 -10.89 6.04
C ILE A 141 4.62 -10.83 7.50
N VAL A 142 5.16 -11.70 8.36
CA VAL A 142 4.59 -11.93 9.71
C VAL A 142 4.64 -10.68 10.59
N PRO A 143 5.74 -9.93 10.69
CA PRO A 143 5.76 -8.70 11.47
C PRO A 143 4.80 -7.62 10.96
N SER A 144 4.56 -7.58 9.63
CA SER A 144 3.66 -6.61 9.00
C SER A 144 2.18 -6.85 9.29
N LEU A 145 1.81 -8.02 9.87
CA LEU A 145 0.42 -8.33 10.18
C LEU A 145 -0.14 -7.55 11.38
N ALA A 146 0.72 -7.07 12.26
CA ALA A 146 0.34 -6.30 13.45
C ALA A 146 0.06 -4.82 13.08
N SER A 147 -1.04 -4.55 12.38
CA SER A 147 -1.42 -3.21 11.94
C SER A 147 -2.25 -2.48 12.98
N SER A 148 -1.62 -1.66 13.82
CA SER A 148 -2.32 -0.79 14.78
C SER A 148 -3.22 0.23 14.07
N PHE A 149 -2.78 0.79 12.94
CA PHE A 149 -3.60 1.66 12.09
C PHE A 149 -4.85 0.93 11.58
N GLY A 150 -4.70 -0.30 11.09
CA GLY A 150 -5.83 -1.09 10.59
C GLY A 150 -6.89 -1.33 11.65
N VAL A 151 -6.49 -1.71 12.87
CA VAL A 151 -7.41 -1.91 14.00
C VAL A 151 -8.10 -0.60 14.39
N PHE A 152 -7.35 0.50 14.51
CA PHE A 152 -7.90 1.82 14.83
C PHE A 152 -8.90 2.28 13.77
N TRP A 153 -8.53 2.25 12.49
CA TRP A 153 -9.35 2.70 11.37
C TRP A 153 -10.67 1.94 11.31
N LEU A 154 -10.60 0.60 11.26
CA LEU A 154 -11.81 -0.22 11.17
C LEU A 154 -12.66 -0.15 12.41
N ARG A 155 -12.08 -0.03 13.61
CA ARG A 155 -12.87 0.18 14.85
C ARG A 155 -13.61 1.50 14.80
N GLN A 156 -12.98 2.59 14.38
CA GLN A 156 -13.60 3.90 14.27
C GLN A 156 -14.77 3.87 13.28
N TYR A 157 -14.56 3.24 12.13
CA TYR A 157 -15.61 3.06 11.12
C TYR A 157 -16.75 2.19 11.65
N SER A 158 -16.46 1.02 12.22
CA SER A 158 -17.46 0.10 12.75
C SER A 158 -18.30 0.71 13.87
N THR A 159 -17.70 1.54 14.73
CA THR A 159 -18.40 2.22 15.81
C THR A 159 -19.50 3.12 15.27
N ASN A 160 -19.24 3.83 14.18
CA ASN A 160 -20.15 4.80 13.59
C ASN A 160 -21.15 4.19 12.60
N ALA A 161 -20.71 3.17 11.82
CA ALA A 161 -21.49 2.62 10.72
C ALA A 161 -22.46 1.50 11.14
N ILE A 162 -22.20 0.82 12.26
CA ILE A 162 -23.05 -0.28 12.73
C ILE A 162 -23.89 0.17 13.93
N PRO A 163 -25.21 0.36 13.81
CA PRO A 163 -26.10 0.69 14.92
C PRO A 163 -26.10 -0.41 16.00
N LYS A 164 -26.30 -0.04 17.26
CA LYS A 164 -26.41 -1.01 18.36
C LYS A 164 -27.68 -1.87 18.22
N GLU A 165 -28.75 -1.28 17.78
CA GLU A 165 -30.04 -1.91 17.58
C GLU A 165 -29.95 -3.07 16.59
N LEU A 166 -29.10 -2.93 15.56
CA LEU A 166 -28.86 -4.01 14.58
C LEU A 166 -28.14 -5.20 15.21
N MET A 167 -27.22 -4.94 16.13
CA MET A 167 -26.50 -5.98 16.87
C MET A 167 -27.41 -6.71 17.87
N GLU A 168 -28.31 -5.96 18.53
CA GLU A 168 -29.30 -6.49 19.45
C GLU A 168 -30.33 -7.36 18.72
N ALA A 169 -30.84 -6.90 17.57
CA ALA A 169 -31.74 -7.68 16.73
C ALA A 169 -31.08 -9.01 16.28
N ALA A 170 -29.84 -8.94 15.78
CA ALA A 170 -29.10 -10.15 15.39
C ALA A 170 -28.90 -11.12 16.56
N THR A 171 -28.76 -10.61 17.79
CA THR A 171 -28.64 -11.44 19.00
C THR A 171 -29.96 -12.11 19.31
N LEU A 172 -31.09 -11.39 19.20
CA LEU A 172 -32.45 -11.95 19.38
C LEU A 172 -32.78 -13.03 18.35
N ASP A 173 -32.27 -12.89 17.12
CA ASP A 173 -32.35 -13.86 16.05
C ASP A 173 -31.40 -15.07 16.25
N GLY A 174 -30.73 -15.18 17.41
CA GLY A 174 -29.83 -16.29 17.73
C GLY A 174 -28.49 -16.27 16.99
N CYS A 175 -28.09 -15.11 16.44
CA CYS A 175 -26.79 -14.97 15.78
C CYS A 175 -25.67 -14.92 16.82
N GLY A 176 -24.79 -15.91 16.84
CA GLY A 176 -23.54 -15.87 17.59
C GLY A 176 -22.50 -14.97 16.92
N PHE A 177 -21.34 -14.77 17.61
CA PHE A 177 -20.25 -13.87 17.19
C PHE A 177 -19.88 -13.97 15.70
N TRP A 178 -19.62 -15.18 15.19
CA TRP A 178 -19.21 -15.39 13.81
C TRP A 178 -20.30 -15.03 12.79
N ARG A 179 -21.59 -15.32 13.10
CA ARG A 179 -22.68 -14.91 12.23
C ARG A 179 -22.85 -13.39 12.19
N GLN A 180 -22.76 -12.73 13.32
CA GLN A 180 -22.78 -11.26 13.40
C GLN A 180 -21.60 -10.65 12.65
N TYR A 181 -20.39 -11.21 12.79
CA TYR A 181 -19.22 -10.75 12.06
C TYR A 181 -19.38 -10.90 10.56
N LEU A 182 -19.72 -12.09 10.06
CA LEU A 182 -19.75 -12.37 8.63
C LEU A 182 -20.95 -11.73 7.90
N HIS A 183 -22.13 -11.68 8.54
CA HIS A 183 -23.38 -11.27 7.88
C HIS A 183 -23.82 -9.84 8.23
N VAL A 184 -23.35 -9.27 9.33
CA VAL A 184 -23.68 -7.89 9.73
C VAL A 184 -22.47 -6.99 9.59
N CYS A 185 -21.37 -7.30 10.29
CA CYS A 185 -20.23 -6.42 10.35
C CYS A 185 -19.52 -6.27 8.99
N LEU A 186 -19.04 -7.38 8.41
CA LEU A 186 -18.24 -7.34 7.16
C LEU A 186 -18.98 -6.66 6.00
N PRO A 187 -20.28 -6.92 5.73
CA PRO A 187 -20.98 -6.23 4.65
C PRO A 187 -21.04 -4.71 4.84
N ILE A 188 -21.26 -4.25 6.08
CA ILE A 188 -21.39 -2.82 6.38
C ILE A 188 -20.06 -2.10 6.27
N ILE A 189 -18.96 -2.74 6.73
CA ILE A 189 -17.63 -2.10 6.72
C ILE A 189 -16.85 -2.30 5.40
N ARG A 190 -17.46 -2.88 4.36
CA ARG A 190 -16.81 -3.09 3.05
C ARG A 190 -16.07 -1.87 2.49
N PRO A 191 -16.63 -0.64 2.53
CA PRO A 191 -15.90 0.52 2.02
C PRO A 191 -14.61 0.81 2.80
N ALA A 192 -14.65 0.67 4.13
CA ALA A 192 -13.47 0.86 4.98
C ALA A 192 -12.43 -0.26 4.79
N LEU A 193 -12.88 -1.49 4.56
CA LEU A 193 -12.00 -2.62 4.21
C LEU A 193 -11.30 -2.38 2.87
N ALA A 194 -12.03 -1.91 1.86
CA ALA A 194 -11.44 -1.64 0.55
C ALA A 194 -10.36 -0.55 0.63
N PHE A 195 -10.63 0.53 1.36
CA PHE A 195 -9.62 1.56 1.64
C PHE A 195 -8.39 0.99 2.34
N LEU A 196 -8.58 0.28 3.45
CA LEU A 196 -7.47 -0.31 4.22
C LEU A 196 -6.68 -1.31 3.37
N GLY A 197 -7.34 -2.13 2.57
CA GLY A 197 -6.70 -3.11 1.69
C GLY A 197 -5.78 -2.47 0.67
N ILE A 198 -6.26 -1.43 -0.03
CA ILE A 198 -5.46 -0.70 -1.01
C ILE A 198 -4.31 0.03 -0.32
N PHE A 199 -4.57 0.67 0.81
CA PHE A 199 -3.55 1.37 1.60
C PHE A 199 -2.43 0.41 2.05
N THR A 200 -2.80 -0.76 2.58
CA THR A 200 -1.86 -1.78 3.02
C THR A 200 -1.08 -2.37 1.84
N PHE A 201 -1.76 -2.62 0.72
CA PHE A 201 -1.11 -3.13 -0.49
C PHE A 201 -0.05 -2.15 -1.01
N ILE A 202 -0.40 -0.87 -1.16
CA ILE A 202 0.53 0.17 -1.61
C ILE A 202 1.71 0.31 -0.65
N GLY A 203 1.45 0.30 0.66
CA GLY A 203 2.49 0.36 1.69
C GLY A 203 3.46 -0.82 1.59
N SER A 204 2.94 -2.04 1.49
CA SER A 204 3.72 -3.26 1.40
C SER A 204 4.46 -3.39 0.05
N TRP A 205 3.85 -2.94 -1.05
CA TRP A 205 4.49 -2.89 -2.38
C TRP A 205 5.71 -1.97 -2.42
N ASN A 206 5.63 -0.84 -1.72
CA ASN A 206 6.70 0.16 -1.69
C ASN A 206 7.67 -0.02 -0.52
N ASP A 207 7.47 -1.05 0.33
CA ASP A 207 8.38 -1.27 1.45
C ASP A 207 9.78 -1.63 0.94
N PHE A 208 10.75 -0.86 1.40
CA PHE A 208 12.15 -1.00 1.04
C PHE A 208 13.03 -1.32 2.25
N MET A 209 12.83 -0.58 3.34
CA MET A 209 13.77 -0.56 4.44
C MET A 209 13.84 -1.90 5.16
N TRP A 210 12.69 -2.47 5.53
CA TRP A 210 12.67 -3.72 6.26
C TRP A 210 13.09 -4.92 5.40
N PRO A 211 12.58 -5.09 4.16
CA PRO A 211 13.10 -6.12 3.25
C PRO A 211 14.60 -6.02 2.98
N LEU A 212 15.16 -4.80 2.84
CA LEU A 212 16.60 -4.60 2.64
C LEU A 212 17.45 -5.16 3.80
N ILE A 213 16.92 -5.06 5.02
CA ILE A 213 17.64 -5.50 6.24
C ILE A 213 17.54 -7.02 6.42
N VAL A 214 16.36 -7.60 6.11
CA VAL A 214 16.07 -8.98 6.49
C VAL A 214 16.21 -9.98 5.35
N LEU A 215 16.18 -9.54 4.08
CA LEU A 215 16.33 -10.40 2.92
C LEU A 215 17.76 -10.32 2.35
N ASN A 216 18.49 -11.43 2.42
CA ASN A 216 19.85 -11.57 1.90
C ASN A 216 19.97 -12.61 0.77
N ASP A 217 18.89 -13.38 0.48
CA ASP A 217 18.82 -14.33 -0.62
C ASP A 217 18.39 -13.62 -1.91
N PRO A 218 19.23 -13.59 -2.98
CA PRO A 218 18.90 -12.95 -4.25
C PRO A 218 17.60 -13.45 -4.88
N SER A 219 17.22 -14.70 -4.64
CA SER A 219 15.98 -15.29 -5.18
C SER A 219 14.72 -14.81 -4.47
N LYS A 220 14.86 -14.23 -3.27
CA LYS A 220 13.75 -13.79 -2.41
C LYS A 220 13.66 -12.27 -2.23
N LEU A 221 14.48 -11.51 -2.95
CA LEU A 221 14.42 -10.06 -2.88
C LEU A 221 13.06 -9.53 -3.32
N THR A 222 12.59 -8.50 -2.63
CA THR A 222 11.44 -7.71 -3.10
C THR A 222 11.88 -6.74 -4.20
N LEU A 223 10.91 -6.24 -4.98
CA LEU A 223 11.15 -5.39 -6.13
C LEU A 223 11.97 -4.14 -5.75
N GLN A 224 11.60 -3.44 -4.68
CA GLN A 224 12.30 -2.22 -4.25
C GLN A 224 13.76 -2.50 -3.87
N VAL A 225 14.03 -3.62 -3.23
CA VAL A 225 15.39 -4.05 -2.88
C VAL A 225 16.16 -4.44 -4.14
N ALA A 226 15.58 -5.22 -5.05
CA ALA A 226 16.22 -5.60 -6.30
C ALA A 226 16.55 -4.37 -7.16
N LEU A 227 15.64 -3.39 -7.27
CA LEU A 227 15.87 -2.14 -8.00
C LEU A 227 17.00 -1.30 -7.39
N SER A 228 17.18 -1.34 -6.08
CA SER A 228 18.28 -0.62 -5.42
C SER A 228 19.66 -1.14 -5.83
N GLN A 229 19.77 -2.41 -6.25
CA GLN A 229 21.01 -3.02 -6.73
C GLN A 229 21.43 -2.51 -8.11
N LEU A 230 20.53 -1.88 -8.87
CA LEU A 230 20.86 -1.25 -10.16
C LEU A 230 21.71 0.02 -10.01
N LYS A 231 21.77 0.59 -8.81
CA LYS A 231 22.68 1.69 -8.49
C LYS A 231 24.07 1.13 -8.27
N THR A 232 25.04 1.57 -9.06
CA THR A 232 26.43 1.12 -8.92
C THR A 232 27.30 2.22 -8.31
N ALA A 233 28.41 1.81 -7.68
CA ALA A 233 29.40 2.76 -7.12
C ALA A 233 30.09 3.61 -8.22
N HIS A 234 30.07 3.17 -9.48
CA HIS A 234 30.76 3.81 -10.60
C HIS A 234 29.83 4.69 -11.47
N GLY A 235 28.60 4.92 -11.02
CA GLY A 235 27.61 5.76 -11.70
C GLY A 235 26.23 5.12 -11.78
N THR A 236 25.21 5.95 -11.90
CA THR A 236 23.82 5.50 -12.05
C THR A 236 23.41 5.65 -13.51
N ASP A 237 23.00 4.56 -14.13
CA ASP A 237 22.32 4.62 -15.43
C ASP A 237 20.86 5.07 -15.18
N TYR A 238 20.60 6.35 -15.40
CA TYR A 238 19.30 6.94 -15.16
C TYR A 238 18.23 6.45 -16.15
N GLY A 239 18.61 6.10 -17.41
CA GLY A 239 17.68 5.52 -18.36
C GLY A 239 17.15 4.19 -17.87
N MET A 240 18.05 3.31 -17.44
CA MET A 240 17.73 2.02 -16.82
C MET A 240 16.95 2.18 -15.51
N LEU A 241 17.35 3.13 -14.63
CA LEU A 241 16.65 3.39 -13.37
C LEU A 241 15.22 3.88 -13.60
N MET A 242 14.99 4.74 -14.59
CA MET A 242 13.64 5.21 -14.94
C MET A 242 12.81 4.10 -15.57
N ALA A 243 13.40 3.25 -16.42
CA ALA A 243 12.72 2.10 -16.99
C ALA A 243 12.29 1.09 -15.90
N SER A 244 13.16 0.81 -14.94
CA SER A 244 12.84 -0.07 -13.82
C SER A 244 11.76 0.51 -12.89
N SER A 245 11.80 1.82 -12.65
CA SER A 245 10.75 2.51 -11.90
C SER A 245 9.41 2.49 -12.63
N LEU A 246 9.42 2.61 -13.96
CA LEU A 246 8.21 2.48 -14.78
C LEU A 246 7.58 1.09 -14.63
N ILE A 247 8.38 0.03 -14.68
CA ILE A 247 7.91 -1.35 -14.45
C ILE A 247 7.29 -1.48 -13.04
N ALA A 248 7.93 -0.91 -12.02
CA ALA A 248 7.46 -0.97 -10.64
C ALA A 248 6.14 -0.23 -10.40
N VAL A 249 5.86 0.83 -11.15
CA VAL A 249 4.65 1.65 -11.02
C VAL A 249 3.43 1.03 -11.70
N VAL A 250 3.60 0.26 -12.77
CA VAL A 250 2.47 -0.31 -13.55
C VAL A 250 1.49 -1.10 -12.69
N PRO A 251 1.89 -2.04 -11.82
CA PRO A 251 0.94 -2.74 -10.94
C PRO A 251 0.20 -1.81 -9.96
N LEU A 252 0.86 -0.77 -9.46
CA LEU A 252 0.22 0.22 -8.57
C LEU A 252 -0.84 1.03 -9.31
N LEU A 253 -0.57 1.44 -10.56
CA LEU A 253 -1.56 2.12 -11.39
C LEU A 253 -2.78 1.23 -11.65
N PHE A 254 -2.56 -0.06 -11.88
CA PHE A 254 -3.65 -1.02 -12.04
C PHE A 254 -4.49 -1.14 -10.76
N VAL A 255 -3.87 -1.34 -9.60
CA VAL A 255 -4.57 -1.40 -8.30
C VAL A 255 -5.32 -0.11 -8.01
N PHE A 256 -4.72 1.05 -8.31
CA PHE A 256 -5.37 2.34 -8.16
C PHE A 256 -6.57 2.49 -9.10
N ALA A 257 -6.44 2.11 -10.38
CA ALA A 257 -7.53 2.21 -11.35
C ALA A 257 -8.76 1.37 -10.95
N VAL A 258 -8.52 0.16 -10.42
CA VAL A 258 -9.59 -0.73 -9.93
C VAL A 258 -10.18 -0.21 -8.61
N GLY A 259 -9.33 0.32 -7.73
CA GLY A 259 -9.71 0.72 -6.37
C GLY A 259 -10.07 2.20 -6.19
N ALA A 260 -9.97 3.04 -7.22
CA ALA A 260 -10.16 4.50 -7.10
C ALA A 260 -11.52 4.90 -6.52
N LYS A 261 -12.60 4.23 -6.94
CA LYS A 261 -13.96 4.50 -6.43
C LYS A 261 -14.06 4.22 -4.93
N GLN A 262 -13.47 3.14 -4.47
CA GLN A 262 -13.47 2.72 -3.07
C GLN A 262 -12.61 3.65 -2.20
N LEU A 263 -11.47 4.13 -2.72
CA LEU A 263 -10.64 5.13 -2.06
C LEU A 263 -11.41 6.44 -1.83
N ILE A 264 -12.08 6.94 -2.86
CA ILE A 264 -12.85 8.18 -2.78
C ILE A 264 -14.03 8.02 -1.81
N ALA A 265 -14.76 6.90 -1.85
CA ALA A 265 -15.86 6.63 -0.95
C ALA A 265 -15.39 6.58 0.52
N GLY A 266 -14.29 5.87 0.81
CA GLY A 266 -13.74 5.76 2.17
C GLY A 266 -13.29 7.11 2.76
N ILE A 267 -12.71 7.99 1.94
CA ILE A 267 -12.27 9.32 2.38
C ILE A 267 -13.48 10.26 2.61
N SER A 268 -14.47 10.22 1.71
CA SER A 268 -15.62 11.12 1.78
C SER A 268 -16.55 10.84 2.95
N GLU A 269 -16.74 9.59 3.34
CA GLU A 269 -17.55 9.23 4.52
C GLU A 269 -16.90 9.68 5.85
N GLY A 270 -15.56 9.78 5.90
CA GLY A 270 -14.82 10.35 7.04
C GLY A 270 -14.91 11.88 7.14
N ALA A 271 -15.16 12.57 6.02
CA ALA A 271 -15.13 14.04 5.94
C ALA A 271 -16.51 14.71 6.09
N VAL A 272 -17.62 13.97 5.94
CA VAL A 272 -19.00 14.55 5.89
C VAL A 272 -19.70 14.58 7.26
N LYS A 273 -19.03 14.23 8.35
CA LYS A 273 -19.57 14.36 9.71
C LYS A 273 -18.90 15.52 10.46
N SER A 274 -19.13 16.73 9.95
CA SER A 274 -18.99 17.96 10.74
C SER A 274 -20.25 18.81 10.57
#